data_a69716cf1502fc68a64f5c37cfdaddc7
#
_entry.id   a69716cf1502fc68a64f5c37cfdaddc7
#
_cell.length_a   1.000
_cell.length_b   1.000
_cell.length_c   1.000
_cell.angle_alpha   90.00
_cell.angle_beta   90.00
_cell.angle_gamma   90.00
#
_symmetry.space_group_name_H-M   'P 1'
#
loop_
_entity.id
_entity.type
_entity.pdbx_description
1 polymer ?
#
loop_
_entity_poly.entity_id
_entity_poly.type
_entity_poly.pdbx_seq_one_letter_code
_entity_poly.pdbx_strand_id
1 'polypeptide(L)'
;MTPFTVRPPTQDDYAAWRPLWDGYNEFYGRHGDTELPEHITQLTWQRFFDTDEPVFALVAEQQGKLVGLAHYLFHRSMTKVEHVCYLSDL
;
A
#
# COMPACT_ATOMS: atom_id res chain seq x y z
N MET A 1 25.07 -3.14 -7.22
CA MET A 1 23.68 -3.08 -6.71
C MET A 1 22.72 -3.22 -7.87
N THR A 2 21.77 -4.13 -7.75
CA THR A 2 20.74 -4.29 -8.79
C THR A 2 19.73 -3.15 -8.64
N PRO A 3 19.49 -2.38 -9.70
CA PRO A 3 18.52 -1.29 -9.62
C PRO A 3 17.09 -1.82 -9.45
N PHE A 4 16.24 -1.00 -8.85
CA PHE A 4 14.82 -1.30 -8.74
C PHE A 4 14.00 -0.11 -9.23
N THR A 5 12.75 -0.40 -9.58
CA THR A 5 11.82 0.60 -10.09
C THR A 5 10.71 0.79 -9.07
N VAL A 6 10.36 2.05 -8.79
CA VAL A 6 9.19 2.39 -7.97
C VAL A 6 8.10 2.84 -8.92
N ARG A 7 6.93 2.24 -8.80
CA ARG A 7 5.80 2.51 -9.68
C ARG A 7 4.46 2.26 -8.99
N PRO A 8 3.37 2.83 -9.50
CA PRO A 8 2.04 2.43 -9.04
C PRO A 8 1.79 0.94 -9.35
N PRO A 9 1.00 0.25 -8.53
CA PRO A 9 0.64 -1.14 -8.83
C PRO A 9 -0.37 -1.21 -9.98
N THR A 10 -0.42 -2.37 -10.63
CA THR A 10 -1.48 -2.72 -11.58
C THR A 10 -2.34 -3.82 -10.99
N GLN A 11 -3.49 -4.10 -11.59
CA GLN A 11 -4.37 -5.17 -11.12
C GLN A 11 -3.65 -6.53 -11.08
N ASP A 12 -2.67 -6.73 -11.96
CA ASP A 12 -1.92 -7.99 -12.02
C ASP A 12 -0.93 -8.16 -10.86
N ASP A 13 -0.69 -7.11 -10.09
CA ASP A 13 0.28 -7.14 -8.99
C ASP A 13 -0.28 -7.72 -7.70
N TYR A 14 -1.57 -8.05 -7.64
CA TYR A 14 -2.20 -8.47 -6.38
C TYR A 14 -1.47 -9.64 -5.73
N ALA A 15 -1.18 -10.68 -6.49
CA ALA A 15 -0.56 -11.90 -5.95
C ALA A 15 0.83 -11.62 -5.37
N ALA A 16 1.56 -10.66 -5.93
CA ALA A 16 2.87 -10.28 -5.43
C ALA A 16 2.80 -9.25 -4.29
N TRP A 17 1.79 -8.38 -4.32
CA TRP A 17 1.56 -7.39 -3.25
C TRP A 17 1.08 -8.05 -1.97
N ARG A 18 0.22 -9.07 -2.08
CA ARG A 18 -0.42 -9.68 -0.92
C ARG A 18 0.56 -10.18 0.15
N PRO A 19 1.64 -10.90 -0.20
CA PRO A 19 2.61 -11.33 0.82
C PRO A 19 3.31 -10.17 1.53
N LEU A 20 3.57 -9.07 0.81
CA LEU A 20 4.18 -7.87 1.41
C LEU A 20 3.22 -7.22 2.41
N TRP A 21 1.95 -7.13 2.05
CA TRP A 21 0.90 -6.59 2.92
C TRP A 21 0.71 -7.46 4.16
N ASP A 22 0.66 -8.78 3.99
CA ASP A 22 0.52 -9.71 5.10
C ASP A 22 1.72 -9.63 6.04
N GLY A 23 2.93 -9.53 5.51
CA GLY A 23 4.14 -9.37 6.31
C GLY A 23 4.17 -8.06 7.09
N TYR A 24 3.73 -6.98 6.48
CA TYR A 24 3.58 -5.69 7.15
C TYR A 24 2.61 -5.79 8.33
N ASN A 25 1.44 -6.39 8.11
CA ASN A 25 0.44 -6.53 9.15
C ASN A 25 0.93 -7.43 10.30
N GLU A 26 1.62 -8.52 9.98
CA GLU A 26 2.19 -9.41 10.98
C GLU A 26 3.23 -8.69 11.84
N PHE A 27 4.09 -7.89 11.19
CA PHE A 27 5.12 -7.12 11.90
C PHE A 27 4.49 -6.18 12.93
N TYR A 28 3.34 -5.59 12.62
CA TYR A 28 2.64 -4.68 13.52
C TYR A 28 1.61 -5.38 14.42
N GLY A 29 1.70 -6.71 14.55
CA GLY A 29 0.90 -7.46 15.51
C GLY A 29 -0.50 -7.84 15.06
N ARG A 30 -0.82 -7.64 13.78
CA ARG A 30 -2.13 -8.04 13.24
C ARG A 30 -2.06 -9.48 12.71
N HIS A 31 -2.09 -10.43 13.63
CA HIS A 31 -2.05 -11.85 13.30
C HIS A 31 -2.79 -12.63 14.41
N GLY A 32 -3.14 -13.90 14.14
CA GLY A 32 -3.91 -14.69 15.08
C GLY A 32 -5.24 -14.04 15.42
N ASP A 33 -5.50 -13.81 16.70
CA ASP A 33 -6.76 -13.21 17.16
C ASP A 33 -6.96 -11.77 16.70
N THR A 34 -5.87 -11.08 16.35
CA THR A 34 -5.90 -9.70 15.87
C THR A 34 -5.69 -9.59 14.37
N GLU A 35 -5.78 -10.70 13.66
CA GLU A 35 -5.59 -10.73 12.21
C GLU A 35 -6.56 -9.81 11.50
N LEU A 36 -6.06 -9.10 10.49
CA LEU A 36 -6.89 -8.22 9.68
C LEU A 36 -7.89 -9.08 8.87
N PRO A 37 -9.20 -8.81 8.97
CA PRO A 37 -10.19 -9.56 8.20
C PRO A 37 -9.91 -9.51 6.70
N GLU A 38 -10.15 -10.63 6.01
CA GLU A 38 -9.87 -10.76 4.58
C GLU A 38 -10.59 -9.69 3.75
N HIS A 39 -11.84 -9.37 4.10
CA HIS A 39 -12.59 -8.38 3.34
C HIS A 39 -11.97 -6.97 3.42
N ILE A 40 -11.26 -6.65 4.49
CA ILE A 40 -10.56 -5.37 4.62
C ILE A 40 -9.37 -5.33 3.66
N THR A 41 -8.62 -6.42 3.56
CA THR A 41 -7.52 -6.52 2.61
C THR A 41 -8.00 -6.38 1.17
N GLN A 42 -9.09 -7.05 0.81
CA GLN A 42 -9.68 -6.97 -0.53
C GLN A 42 -10.15 -5.54 -0.83
N LEU A 43 -10.81 -4.91 0.13
CA LEU A 43 -11.30 -3.54 -0.03
C LEU A 43 -10.14 -2.55 -0.17
N THR A 44 -9.10 -2.71 0.63
CA THR A 44 -7.90 -1.86 0.56
C THR A 44 -7.28 -1.92 -0.82
N TRP A 45 -7.10 -3.13 -1.37
CA TRP A 45 -6.57 -3.30 -2.71
C TRP A 45 -7.43 -2.64 -3.77
N GLN A 46 -8.74 -2.84 -3.71
CA GLN A 46 -9.68 -2.25 -4.67
C GLN A 46 -9.63 -0.72 -4.65
N ARG A 47 -9.47 -0.12 -3.47
CA ARG A 47 -9.42 1.33 -3.31
C ARG A 47 -8.25 1.98 -4.03
N PHE A 48 -7.13 1.27 -4.21
CA PHE A 48 -5.98 1.83 -4.94
C PHE A 48 -6.29 2.09 -6.42
N PHE A 49 -7.31 1.45 -6.96
CA PHE A 49 -7.71 1.59 -8.36
C PHE A 49 -9.00 2.39 -8.54
N ASP A 50 -9.59 2.84 -7.46
CA ASP A 50 -10.81 3.66 -7.48
C ASP A 50 -10.40 5.13 -7.44
N THR A 51 -10.68 5.85 -8.54
CA THR A 51 -10.30 7.26 -8.66
C THR A 51 -11.04 8.17 -7.70
N ASP A 52 -12.13 7.70 -7.10
CA ASP A 52 -12.90 8.46 -6.10
C ASP A 52 -12.35 8.28 -4.68
N GLU A 53 -11.43 7.32 -4.47
CA GLU A 53 -10.82 7.10 -3.17
C GLU A 53 -9.50 7.86 -3.07
N PRO A 54 -9.27 8.56 -1.94
CA PRO A 54 -8.08 9.41 -1.78
C PRO A 54 -6.86 8.63 -1.25
N VAL A 55 -6.72 7.38 -1.64
CA VAL A 55 -5.62 6.53 -1.19
C VAL A 55 -4.80 6.05 -2.38
N PHE A 56 -3.50 5.90 -2.17
CA PHE A 56 -2.55 5.61 -3.23
C PHE A 56 -1.55 4.57 -2.78
N ALA A 57 -0.99 3.83 -3.73
CA ALA A 57 0.03 2.84 -3.46
C ALA A 57 1.18 2.99 -4.44
N LEU A 58 2.38 2.66 -3.97
CA LEU A 58 3.55 2.46 -4.79
C LEU A 58 4.14 1.10 -4.45
N VAL A 59 4.72 0.46 -5.44
CA VAL A 59 5.43 -0.80 -5.24
C VAL A 59 6.85 -0.64 -5.78
N ALA A 60 7.80 -1.33 -5.15
CA ALA A 60 9.18 -1.39 -5.61
C ALA A 60 9.40 -2.76 -6.26
N GLU A 61 9.85 -2.75 -7.51
CA GLU A 61 10.10 -3.95 -8.28
C GLU A 61 11.58 -4.08 -8.59
N GLN A 62 12.13 -5.26 -8.35
CA GLN A 62 13.52 -5.57 -8.65
C GLN A 62 13.57 -6.95 -9.31
N GLN A 63 14.14 -7.00 -10.53
CA GLN A 63 14.27 -8.25 -11.29
C GLN A 63 12.94 -9.01 -11.42
N GLY A 64 11.85 -8.26 -11.69
CA GLY A 64 10.53 -8.85 -11.89
C GLY A 64 9.82 -9.25 -10.62
N LYS A 65 10.36 -8.92 -9.44
CA LYS A 65 9.74 -9.23 -8.15
C LYS A 65 9.39 -7.96 -7.39
N LEU A 66 8.26 -7.95 -6.72
CA LEU A 66 7.94 -6.87 -5.79
C LEU A 66 8.69 -7.10 -4.49
N VAL A 67 9.44 -6.09 -4.08
CA VAL A 67 10.29 -6.15 -2.88
C VAL A 67 9.88 -5.12 -1.82
N GLY A 68 8.95 -4.25 -2.14
CA GLY A 68 8.48 -3.25 -1.18
C GLY A 68 7.16 -2.65 -1.59
N LEU A 69 6.48 -2.03 -0.62
CA LEU A 69 5.25 -1.29 -0.84
C LEU A 69 5.27 0.00 -0.02
N ALA A 70 4.48 0.96 -0.48
CA ALA A 70 4.16 2.16 0.30
C ALA A 70 2.70 2.51 0.01
N HIS A 71 1.96 2.84 1.06
CA HIS A 71 0.59 3.33 0.95
C HIS A 71 0.54 4.74 1.52
N TYR A 72 -0.08 5.65 0.81
CA TYR A 72 -0.13 7.03 1.25
C TYR A 72 -1.45 7.69 0.86
N LEU A 73 -1.73 8.80 1.49
CA LEU A 73 -2.92 9.60 1.19
C LEU A 73 -2.59 11.08 1.38
N PHE A 74 -3.39 11.92 0.75
CA PHE A 74 -3.31 13.37 0.94
C PHE A 74 -4.50 13.81 1.76
N HIS A 75 -4.29 14.77 2.63
CA HIS A 75 -5.38 15.34 3.40
C HIS A 75 -5.22 16.85 3.50
N ARG A 76 -6.33 17.52 3.79
CA ARG A 76 -6.34 18.97 3.94
C ARG A 76 -5.63 19.37 5.24
N SER A 77 -4.82 20.41 5.16
CA SER A 77 -4.23 21.03 6.35
C SER A 77 -5.06 22.25 6.74
N MET A 78 -5.26 22.46 8.02
CA MET A 78 -5.95 23.66 8.52
C MET A 78 -5.03 24.87 8.58
N THR A 79 -3.73 24.66 8.44
CA THR A 79 -2.73 25.72 8.57
C THR A 79 -1.97 26.01 7.27
N LYS A 80 -2.27 25.29 6.20
CA LYS A 80 -1.57 25.42 4.91
C LYS A 80 -2.59 25.41 3.77
N VAL A 81 -2.21 26.03 2.67
CA VAL A 81 -3.02 26.00 1.45
C VAL A 81 -2.93 24.62 0.77
N GLU A 82 -1.73 24.06 0.76
CA GLU A 82 -1.45 22.77 0.13
C GLU A 82 -1.97 21.60 0.96
N HIS A 83 -2.26 20.48 0.30
CA HIS A 83 -2.53 19.24 0.99
C HIS A 83 -1.25 18.69 1.64
N VAL A 84 -1.44 17.91 2.69
CA VAL A 84 -0.36 17.20 3.37
C VAL A 84 -0.40 15.74 2.94
N CYS A 85 0.75 15.19 2.61
CA CYS A 85 0.87 13.76 2.31
C CYS A 85 1.11 12.99 3.61
N TYR A 86 0.28 11.98 3.85
CA TYR A 86 0.42 11.09 5.00
C TYR A 86 0.86 9.72 4.52
N LEU A 87 2.03 9.28 4.98
CA LEU A 87 2.53 7.93 4.70
C LEU A 87 1.91 6.97 5.70
N SER A 88 0.99 6.15 5.22
CA SER A 88 0.19 5.26 6.06
C SER A 88 0.92 3.95 6.34
N ASP A 89 1.52 3.36 5.31
CA ASP A 89 2.15 2.04 5.41
C ASP A 89 3.43 2.03 4.57
N LEU A 90 4.44 1.33 5.06
CA LEU A 90 5.72 1.25 4.37
C LEU A 90 6.41 -0.09 4.67
#